data_7cc8a95525d3de28ec990292b8d4349d
#
_entry.id   7cc8a95525d3de28ec990292b8d4349d
#
_cell.length_a   1.000
_cell.length_b   1.000
_cell.length_c   1.000
_cell.angle_alpha   90.00
_cell.angle_beta   90.00
_cell.angle_gamma   90.00
#
_symmetry.space_group_name_H-M   'P 1'
#
loop_
_entity.id
_entity.type
_entity.pdbx_description
1 polymer ?
#
loop_
_entity_poly.entity_id
_entity_poly.type
_entity_poly.pdbx_seq_one_letter_code
_entity_poly.pdbx_strand_id
1 'polypeptide(L)'
;MKKNENKNSPIARRKFLQTLASAVAGGTILVASGGLFRKVKGQEASYYWQIDPQKCTHCGCCETHCVLPMSAVKCIHAKKVCGYCDLCGGYYRSNVKELNTAAENLMCPTGAIDRKFIEDPYFQYTINEDLCNGCAKCVKGCSSFGNGSLYLQIKRELCKDCNECKIATICPSDAIIRYPLTTAYNLKD
;
A
#
# COMPACT_ATOMS: atom_id res chain seq x y z
N MET A 1 -48.31 -30.75 24.11
CA MET A 1 -47.41 -30.50 25.25
C MET A 1 -46.50 -31.70 25.42
N LYS A 2 -45.23 -31.62 25.00
CA LYS A 2 -44.20 -32.62 25.22
C LYS A 2 -43.14 -32.03 26.14
N LYS A 3 -43.01 -32.61 27.37
CA LYS A 3 -42.01 -32.28 28.38
C LYS A 3 -40.62 -32.69 27.87
N ASN A 4 -39.69 -31.76 27.90
CA ASN A 4 -38.28 -32.02 27.65
C ASN A 4 -37.61 -32.36 29.00
N GLU A 5 -37.27 -33.60 29.21
CA GLU A 5 -36.53 -34.07 30.40
C GLU A 5 -35.03 -33.87 30.17
N ASN A 6 -34.45 -32.98 30.96
CA ASN A 6 -33.03 -32.71 31.05
C ASN A 6 -32.34 -33.85 31.84
N LYS A 7 -31.76 -34.82 31.16
CA LYS A 7 -30.96 -35.92 31.77
C LYS A 7 -29.51 -35.46 31.97
N ASN A 8 -29.24 -34.77 33.08
CA ASN A 8 -27.89 -34.64 33.62
C ASN A 8 -27.46 -35.98 34.25
N SER A 9 -26.84 -36.88 33.47
CA SER A 9 -26.38 -38.17 33.98
C SER A 9 -25.00 -38.00 34.65
N PRO A 10 -24.80 -38.57 35.86
CA PRO A 10 -23.53 -38.52 36.61
C PRO A 10 -22.38 -39.27 35.91
N ILE A 11 -22.65 -40.01 34.87
CA ILE A 11 -21.68 -40.80 34.08
C ILE A 11 -20.74 -39.91 33.28
N ALA A 12 -21.18 -38.72 32.88
CA ALA A 12 -20.36 -37.78 32.08
C ALA A 12 -19.16 -37.24 32.88
N ARG A 13 -19.33 -36.99 34.18
CA ARG A 13 -18.27 -36.46 35.06
C ARG A 13 -17.16 -37.48 35.31
N ARG A 14 -17.52 -38.75 35.44
CA ARG A 14 -16.57 -39.85 35.72
C ARG A 14 -15.67 -40.15 34.50
N LYS A 15 -16.23 -40.08 33.28
CA LYS A 15 -15.47 -40.23 32.03
C LYS A 15 -14.54 -39.06 31.79
N PHE A 16 -14.97 -37.82 32.12
CA PHE A 16 -14.13 -36.62 31.98
C PHE A 16 -12.91 -36.66 32.91
N LEU A 17 -13.09 -37.11 34.16
CA LEU A 17 -11.97 -37.26 35.11
C LEU A 17 -10.99 -38.38 34.72
N GLN A 18 -11.47 -39.45 34.10
CA GLN A 18 -10.62 -40.55 33.63
C GLN A 18 -9.79 -40.12 32.41
N THR A 19 -10.34 -39.30 31.50
CA THR A 19 -9.58 -38.75 30.38
C THR A 19 -8.55 -37.71 30.81
N LEU A 20 -8.82 -36.93 31.86
CA LEU A 20 -7.82 -36.03 32.45
C LEU A 20 -6.68 -36.78 33.12
N ALA A 21 -6.96 -37.84 33.85
CA ALA A 21 -5.93 -38.65 34.52
C ALA A 21 -5.01 -39.36 33.52
N SER A 22 -5.53 -39.85 32.40
CA SER A 22 -4.70 -40.44 31.32
C SER A 22 -3.88 -39.43 30.57
N ALA A 23 -4.34 -38.17 30.44
CA ALA A 23 -3.57 -37.11 29.83
C ALA A 23 -2.38 -36.64 30.68
N VAL A 24 -2.50 -36.66 32.00
CA VAL A 24 -1.42 -36.33 32.94
C VAL A 24 -0.36 -37.43 32.98
N ALA A 25 -0.77 -38.73 32.93
CA ALA A 25 0.18 -39.84 32.89
C ALA A 25 0.95 -39.96 31.57
N GLY A 26 0.34 -39.54 30.45
CA GLY A 26 1.01 -39.50 29.16
C GLY A 26 1.96 -38.27 28.98
N GLY A 27 1.70 -37.20 29.71
CA GLY A 27 2.49 -35.98 29.65
C GLY A 27 3.88 -36.07 30.29
N THR A 28 4.05 -36.93 31.28
CA THR A 28 5.33 -37.12 32.01
C THR A 28 6.38 -37.89 31.23
N ILE A 29 5.98 -38.73 30.26
CA ILE A 29 6.92 -39.52 29.45
C ILE A 29 7.55 -38.69 28.33
N LEU A 30 6.91 -37.59 27.87
CA LEU A 30 7.42 -36.71 26.79
C LEU A 30 8.44 -35.69 27.28
N VAL A 31 8.61 -35.45 28.56
CA VAL A 31 9.59 -34.51 29.12
C VAL A 31 10.98 -35.15 29.28
N ALA A 32 11.07 -36.50 29.35
CA ALA A 32 12.35 -37.22 29.52
C ALA A 32 13.06 -37.55 28.21
N SER A 33 12.35 -37.56 27.08
CA SER A 33 13.00 -37.58 25.78
C SER A 33 13.24 -36.12 25.35
N GLY A 34 14.47 -35.63 25.44
CA GLY A 34 14.91 -34.30 25.02
C GLY A 34 14.51 -34.00 23.56
N GLY A 35 13.22 -34.00 23.31
CA GLY A 35 12.60 -33.76 22.03
C GLY A 35 12.63 -32.28 21.73
N LEU A 36 13.37 -31.95 20.71
CA LEU A 36 13.37 -30.75 19.92
C LEU A 36 11.95 -30.14 19.77
N PHE A 37 11.47 -29.39 20.76
CA PHE A 37 10.55 -28.32 20.47
C PHE A 37 11.35 -27.21 19.74
N ARG A 38 11.62 -27.46 18.47
CA ARG A 38 11.95 -26.41 17.53
C ARG A 38 10.80 -25.42 17.65
N LYS A 39 11.00 -24.32 18.39
CA LYS A 39 10.19 -23.13 18.26
C LYS A 39 10.21 -22.82 16.77
N VAL A 40 9.21 -23.27 16.05
CA VAL A 40 8.86 -22.66 14.77
C VAL A 40 8.53 -21.23 15.14
N LYS A 41 9.54 -20.36 15.08
CA LYS A 41 9.29 -18.93 14.98
C LYS A 41 8.40 -18.82 13.76
N GLY A 42 7.11 -18.72 13.98
CA GLY A 42 6.19 -18.26 12.97
C GLY A 42 6.78 -16.92 12.54
N GLN A 43 7.36 -16.89 11.37
CA GLN A 43 7.77 -15.67 10.73
C GLN A 43 6.45 -14.95 10.52
N GLU A 44 6.10 -14.02 11.42
CA GLU A 44 4.94 -13.16 11.22
C GLU A 44 5.17 -12.53 9.86
N ALA A 45 4.36 -12.93 8.89
CA ALA A 45 4.45 -12.37 7.55
C ALA A 45 4.15 -10.88 7.71
N SER A 46 5.21 -10.08 7.69
CA SER A 46 5.06 -8.64 7.71
C SER A 46 4.49 -8.21 6.38
N TYR A 47 3.41 -7.45 6.41
CA TYR A 47 2.71 -6.94 5.22
C TYR A 47 2.91 -5.44 5.14
N TYR A 48 2.73 -4.88 3.95
CA TYR A 48 2.74 -3.45 3.72
C TYR A 48 1.73 -3.05 2.66
N TRP A 49 1.27 -1.81 2.74
CA TRP A 49 0.32 -1.26 1.79
C TRP A 49 1.02 -0.80 0.51
N GLN A 50 0.44 -1.15 -0.63
CA GLN A 50 0.87 -0.69 -1.95
C GLN A 50 -0.32 -0.25 -2.78
N ILE A 51 -0.06 0.59 -3.77
CA ILE A 51 -1.01 0.95 -4.82
C ILE A 51 -0.72 0.08 -6.04
N ASP A 52 -1.74 -0.53 -6.60
CA ASP A 52 -1.69 -1.15 -7.91
C ASP A 52 -1.85 -0.06 -8.98
N PRO A 53 -0.80 0.26 -9.77
CA PRO A 53 -0.86 1.33 -10.75
C PRO A 53 -1.88 1.07 -11.88
N GLN A 54 -2.19 -0.20 -12.16
CA GLN A 54 -3.13 -0.61 -13.20
C GLN A 54 -4.59 -0.36 -12.79
N LYS A 55 -4.89 -0.44 -11.49
CA LYS A 55 -6.23 -0.20 -10.95
C LYS A 55 -6.45 1.26 -10.56
N CYS A 56 -5.38 2.03 -10.36
CA CYS A 56 -5.48 3.40 -9.85
C CYS A 56 -6.17 4.34 -10.85
N THR A 57 -7.29 4.93 -10.44
CA THR A 57 -8.07 5.89 -11.24
C THR A 57 -7.64 7.34 -11.07
N HIS A 58 -6.55 7.59 -10.34
CA HIS A 58 -5.98 8.92 -10.09
C HIS A 58 -6.99 9.91 -9.47
N CYS A 59 -7.88 9.43 -8.60
CA CYS A 59 -8.99 10.22 -8.02
C CYS A 59 -8.53 11.32 -7.06
N GLY A 60 -7.31 11.23 -6.49
CA GLY A 60 -6.75 12.22 -5.57
C GLY A 60 -7.11 12.01 -4.08
N CYS A 61 -7.98 11.06 -3.73
CA CYS A 61 -8.39 10.80 -2.34
C CYS A 61 -7.21 10.48 -1.40
N CYS A 62 -6.09 10.02 -1.95
CA CYS A 62 -4.89 9.70 -1.16
C CYS A 62 -4.28 10.92 -0.46
N GLU A 63 -4.46 12.12 -1.01
CA GLU A 63 -3.97 13.37 -0.42
C GLU A 63 -4.67 13.67 0.91
N THR A 64 -5.98 13.52 0.96
CA THR A 64 -6.83 14.05 2.03
C THR A 64 -7.22 13.04 3.09
N HIS A 65 -7.13 11.74 2.79
CA HIS A 65 -7.62 10.68 3.69
C HIS A 65 -6.48 9.88 4.37
N CYS A 66 -5.22 10.18 4.08
CA CYS A 66 -4.12 9.64 4.86
C CYS A 66 -4.18 10.19 6.30
N VAL A 67 -3.84 9.35 7.29
CA VAL A 67 -3.78 9.76 8.70
C VAL A 67 -2.61 10.71 9.00
N LEU A 68 -1.66 10.80 8.09
CA LEU A 68 -0.51 11.69 8.21
C LEU A 68 -0.87 13.11 7.75
N PRO A 69 -0.28 14.16 8.33
CA PRO A 69 -0.46 15.55 7.89
C PRO A 69 -0.10 15.74 6.41
N MET A 70 0.94 15.05 5.95
CA MET A 70 1.29 14.90 4.55
C MET A 70 1.22 13.42 4.20
N SER A 71 0.45 13.09 3.16
CA SER A 71 0.23 11.69 2.75
C SER A 71 1.53 10.94 2.48
N ALA A 72 1.60 9.69 2.91
CA ALA A 72 2.67 8.76 2.54
C ALA A 72 2.63 8.36 1.05
N VAL A 73 1.53 8.68 0.35
CA VAL A 73 1.43 8.45 -1.09
C VAL A 73 2.20 9.55 -1.83
N LYS A 74 3.08 9.14 -2.71
CA LYS A 74 3.92 10.02 -3.52
C LYS A 74 3.76 9.70 -4.99
N CYS A 75 3.98 10.70 -5.83
CA CYS A 75 4.14 10.50 -7.26
C CYS A 75 5.51 9.88 -7.52
N ILE A 76 5.53 8.81 -8.29
CA ILE A 76 6.74 8.13 -8.73
C ILE A 76 6.87 8.30 -10.25
N HIS A 77 8.10 8.48 -10.72
CA HIS A 77 8.41 8.61 -12.10
C HIS A 77 9.03 7.32 -12.66
N ALA A 78 8.32 6.62 -13.52
CA ALA A 78 8.85 5.48 -14.26
C ALA A 78 9.72 5.98 -15.42
N LYS A 79 10.99 6.29 -15.14
CA LYS A 79 11.93 6.89 -16.12
C LYS A 79 12.09 6.04 -17.38
N LYS A 80 11.96 4.71 -17.28
CA LYS A 80 12.04 3.79 -18.42
C LYS A 80 10.90 3.95 -19.42
N VAL A 81 9.74 4.40 -18.96
CA VAL A 81 8.53 4.61 -19.78
C VAL A 81 8.43 6.02 -20.29
N CYS A 82 9.13 6.98 -19.66
CA CYS A 82 9.09 8.38 -20.03
C CYS A 82 9.76 8.63 -21.39
N GLY A 83 8.99 9.07 -22.37
CA GLY A 83 9.46 9.40 -23.73
C GLY A 83 9.81 10.86 -23.91
N TYR A 84 9.99 11.64 -22.83
CA TYR A 84 10.30 13.08 -22.89
C TYR A 84 9.35 13.85 -23.82
N CYS A 85 8.04 13.83 -23.48
CA CYS A 85 7.02 14.55 -24.27
C CYS A 85 7.38 16.04 -24.40
N ASP A 86 7.21 16.62 -25.59
CA ASP A 86 7.52 18.04 -25.89
C ASP A 86 6.84 18.98 -24.89
N LEU A 87 5.59 18.68 -24.55
CA LEU A 87 4.84 19.35 -23.50
C LEU A 87 4.50 18.31 -22.42
N CYS A 88 5.27 18.25 -21.34
CA CYS A 88 5.06 17.28 -20.29
C CYS A 88 3.69 17.42 -19.62
N GLY A 89 2.77 16.48 -19.90
CA GLY A 89 1.42 16.45 -19.35
C GLY A 89 1.35 16.28 -17.84
N GLY A 90 2.44 15.83 -17.20
CA GLY A 90 2.57 15.77 -15.74
C GLY A 90 3.14 17.04 -15.12
N TYR A 91 3.72 17.93 -15.92
CA TYR A 91 4.31 19.17 -15.45
C TYR A 91 3.49 20.39 -15.85
N TYR A 92 3.10 20.49 -17.12
CA TYR A 92 2.28 21.57 -17.63
C TYR A 92 0.81 21.18 -17.70
N ARG A 93 -0.06 22.19 -17.57
CA ARG A 93 -1.49 22.04 -17.86
C ARG A 93 -1.71 21.87 -19.37
N SER A 94 -2.75 21.12 -19.74
CA SER A 94 -3.04 20.79 -21.15
C SER A 94 -3.28 22.01 -22.08
N ASN A 95 -3.60 23.17 -21.52
CA ASN A 95 -3.91 24.40 -22.27
C ASN A 95 -2.85 25.47 -22.12
N VAL A 96 -1.63 25.13 -21.77
CA VAL A 96 -0.53 26.09 -21.66
C VAL A 96 -0.20 26.69 -23.01
N LYS A 97 0.01 28.01 -23.06
CA LYS A 97 0.32 28.74 -24.29
C LYS A 97 1.81 28.90 -24.51
N GLU A 98 2.59 28.96 -23.44
CA GLU A 98 4.03 29.17 -23.46
C GLU A 98 4.74 28.17 -22.56
N LEU A 99 5.88 27.68 -23.02
CA LEU A 99 6.75 26.77 -22.26
C LEU A 99 7.62 27.55 -21.28
N ASN A 100 7.05 27.97 -20.18
CA ASN A 100 7.76 28.63 -19.10
C ASN A 100 7.54 27.92 -17.76
N THR A 101 8.16 28.42 -16.70
CA THR A 101 8.06 27.89 -15.37
C THR A 101 7.08 28.66 -14.48
N ALA A 102 6.23 29.49 -15.05
CA ALA A 102 5.26 30.26 -14.31
C ALA A 102 4.24 29.35 -13.63
N ALA A 103 3.86 29.67 -12.39
CA ALA A 103 3.04 28.82 -11.55
C ALA A 103 1.67 28.49 -12.15
N GLU A 104 1.09 29.40 -12.93
CA GLU A 104 -0.16 29.24 -13.66
C GLU A 104 -0.13 28.14 -14.72
N ASN A 105 1.07 27.86 -15.26
CA ASN A 105 1.28 26.82 -16.27
C ASN A 105 1.58 25.44 -15.66
N LEU A 106 1.90 25.39 -14.37
CA LEU A 106 2.29 24.15 -13.71
C LEU A 106 1.06 23.30 -13.28
N MET A 107 1.16 21.99 -13.46
CA MET A 107 0.16 21.03 -13.03
C MET A 107 0.24 20.79 -11.52
N CYS A 108 1.45 20.74 -10.95
CA CYS A 108 1.68 20.43 -9.56
C CYS A 108 1.37 21.62 -8.64
N PRO A 109 0.39 21.53 -7.72
CA PRO A 109 0.02 22.65 -6.84
C PRO A 109 1.05 22.93 -5.75
N THR A 110 1.89 21.94 -5.41
CA THR A 110 2.92 22.07 -4.36
C THR A 110 4.31 22.37 -4.92
N GLY A 111 4.46 22.49 -6.24
CA GLY A 111 5.76 22.68 -6.87
C GLY A 111 6.72 21.48 -6.70
N ALA A 112 6.18 20.29 -6.47
CA ALA A 112 6.99 19.08 -6.22
C ALA A 112 7.69 18.53 -7.48
N ILE A 113 7.45 19.09 -8.68
CA ILE A 113 8.07 18.63 -9.90
C ILE A 113 9.08 19.68 -10.36
N ASP A 114 10.36 19.31 -10.32
CA ASP A 114 11.45 20.12 -10.81
C ASP A 114 11.72 19.84 -12.29
N ARG A 115 11.96 20.89 -13.05
CA ARG A 115 12.34 20.85 -14.47
C ARG A 115 13.75 21.36 -14.63
N LYS A 116 14.62 20.54 -15.21
CA LYS A 116 16.01 20.90 -15.50
C LYS A 116 16.27 20.77 -16.99
N PHE A 117 16.80 21.84 -17.62
CA PHE A 117 17.28 21.79 -18.98
C PHE A 117 18.48 20.85 -19.09
N ILE A 118 18.48 19.98 -20.08
CA ILE A 118 19.59 19.08 -20.41
C ILE A 118 20.21 19.51 -21.74
N GLU A 119 19.43 19.44 -22.82
CA GLU A 119 19.80 19.88 -24.17
C GLU A 119 18.52 20.14 -24.97
N ASP A 120 18.59 20.97 -26.00
CA ASP A 120 17.41 21.26 -26.82
C ASP A 120 16.99 20.04 -27.66
N PRO A 121 15.72 19.61 -27.62
CA PRO A 121 14.56 20.14 -26.89
C PRO A 121 14.30 19.49 -25.54
N TYR A 122 15.25 18.79 -24.93
CA TYR A 122 15.05 17.88 -23.81
C TYR A 122 15.21 18.52 -22.44
N PHE A 123 14.24 18.23 -21.57
CA PHE A 123 14.26 18.59 -20.17
C PHE A 123 14.12 17.32 -19.30
N GLN A 124 14.85 17.30 -18.22
CA GLN A 124 14.68 16.29 -17.17
C GLN A 124 13.65 16.78 -16.15
N TYR A 125 12.72 15.91 -15.81
CA TYR A 125 11.74 16.13 -14.75
C TYR A 125 12.03 15.20 -13.58
N THR A 126 12.06 15.76 -12.36
CA THR A 126 12.26 15.00 -11.13
C THR A 126 11.18 15.34 -10.13
N ILE A 127 10.81 14.36 -9.30
CA ILE A 127 9.80 14.55 -8.26
C ILE A 127 10.52 14.76 -6.92
N ASN A 128 10.29 15.91 -6.31
CA ASN A 128 10.64 16.14 -4.91
C ASN A 128 9.56 15.51 -4.02
N GLU A 129 9.90 14.39 -3.41
CA GLU A 129 8.93 13.62 -2.61
C GLU A 129 8.53 14.33 -1.31
N ASP A 130 9.39 15.19 -0.77
CA ASP A 130 9.12 15.97 0.44
C ASP A 130 8.02 17.00 0.22
N LEU A 131 7.91 17.54 -0.98
CA LEU A 131 6.87 18.49 -1.38
C LEU A 131 5.61 17.80 -1.92
N CYS A 132 5.73 16.53 -2.33
CA CYS A 132 4.61 15.80 -2.92
C CYS A 132 3.59 15.37 -1.86
N ASN A 133 2.32 15.74 -2.05
CA ASN A 133 1.20 15.39 -1.18
C ASN A 133 0.32 14.23 -1.71
N GLY A 134 0.65 13.68 -2.89
CA GLY A 134 -0.10 12.55 -3.48
C GLY A 134 -1.44 12.92 -4.13
N CYS A 135 -1.62 14.17 -4.55
CA CYS A 135 -2.89 14.67 -5.12
C CYS A 135 -3.28 14.10 -6.50
N ALA A 136 -2.42 13.31 -7.11
CA ALA A 136 -2.63 12.65 -8.41
C ALA A 136 -2.77 13.56 -9.64
N LYS A 137 -2.77 14.88 -9.52
CA LYS A 137 -2.97 15.80 -10.66
C LYS A 137 -1.95 15.57 -11.78
N CYS A 138 -0.67 15.46 -11.43
CA CYS A 138 0.40 15.19 -12.40
C CYS A 138 0.26 13.80 -13.04
N VAL A 139 -0.15 12.81 -12.27
CA VAL A 139 -0.37 11.45 -12.78
C VAL A 139 -1.52 11.43 -13.79
N LYS A 140 -2.65 12.08 -13.44
CA LYS A 140 -3.79 12.23 -14.34
C LYS A 140 -3.41 12.99 -15.62
N GLY A 141 -2.67 14.09 -15.49
CA GLY A 141 -2.19 14.86 -16.64
C GLY A 141 -1.25 14.05 -17.54
N CYS A 142 -0.27 13.36 -16.95
CA CYS A 142 0.65 12.48 -17.68
C CYS A 142 -0.07 11.31 -18.37
N SER A 143 -1.08 10.73 -17.73
CA SER A 143 -1.88 9.66 -18.33
C SER A 143 -2.77 10.13 -19.48
N SER A 144 -3.29 11.37 -19.42
CA SER A 144 -4.22 11.92 -20.44
C SER A 144 -3.52 12.61 -21.60
N PHE A 145 -2.40 13.26 -21.35
CA PHE A 145 -1.71 14.14 -22.32
C PHE A 145 -0.24 13.78 -22.53
N GLY A 146 0.25 12.75 -21.88
CA GLY A 146 1.60 12.23 -22.00
C GLY A 146 1.62 10.74 -22.20
N ASN A 147 2.74 10.11 -21.86
CA ASN A 147 2.94 8.67 -22.02
C ASN A 147 2.57 7.84 -20.78
N GLY A 148 2.01 8.46 -19.74
CA GLY A 148 1.60 7.77 -18.52
C GLY A 148 2.74 7.29 -17.62
N SER A 149 3.94 7.84 -17.74
CA SER A 149 5.11 7.45 -16.92
C SER A 149 5.01 7.79 -15.43
N LEU A 150 4.13 8.73 -15.07
CA LEU A 150 3.89 9.07 -13.68
C LEU A 150 2.82 8.14 -13.06
N TYR A 151 3.03 7.70 -11.83
CA TYR A 151 2.07 6.90 -11.08
C TYR A 151 2.16 7.20 -9.58
N LEU A 152 1.16 6.79 -8.81
CA LEU A 152 1.17 6.92 -7.36
C LEU A 152 1.66 5.64 -6.71
N GLN A 153 2.44 5.77 -5.64
CA GLN A 153 2.79 4.66 -4.78
C GLN A 153 2.93 5.11 -3.32
N ILE A 154 2.70 4.18 -2.39
CA ILE A 154 2.89 4.42 -0.96
C ILE A 154 4.37 4.26 -0.64
N LYS A 155 4.99 5.30 -0.08
CA LYS A 155 6.37 5.23 0.43
C LYS A 155 6.38 4.51 1.77
N ARG A 156 7.05 3.36 1.80
CA ARG A 156 7.11 2.49 2.98
C ARG A 156 7.74 3.21 4.18
N GLU A 157 8.75 4.01 3.94
CA GLU A 157 9.49 4.75 4.96
C GLU A 157 8.63 5.81 5.67
N LEU A 158 7.63 6.32 4.98
CA LEU A 158 6.70 7.33 5.51
C LEU A 158 5.42 6.69 6.07
N CYS A 159 5.05 5.52 5.57
CA CYS A 159 3.80 4.85 5.93
C CYS A 159 3.83 4.34 7.37
N LYS A 160 2.74 4.59 8.13
CA LYS A 160 2.58 4.08 9.50
C LYS A 160 2.05 2.64 9.55
N ASP A 161 1.85 2.02 8.42
CA ASP A 161 1.32 0.65 8.28
C ASP A 161 0.08 0.38 9.16
N CYS A 162 -0.89 1.27 9.06
CA CYS A 162 -2.15 1.16 9.80
C CYS A 162 -2.84 -0.17 9.50
N ASN A 163 -3.35 -0.87 10.53
CA ASN A 163 -4.07 -2.13 10.35
C ASN A 163 -5.24 -1.98 9.38
N GLU A 164 -5.97 -0.86 9.49
CA GLU A 164 -7.00 -0.43 8.57
C GLU A 164 -6.55 0.88 7.91
N CYS A 165 -6.19 0.79 6.65
CA CYS A 165 -5.72 1.94 5.89
C CYS A 165 -6.89 2.80 5.43
N LYS A 166 -6.97 4.05 5.91
CA LYS A 166 -8.05 4.98 5.60
C LYS A 166 -8.18 5.27 4.10
N ILE A 167 -7.04 5.39 3.40
CA ILE A 167 -7.08 5.57 1.95
C ILE A 167 -7.50 4.29 1.20
N ALA A 168 -7.22 3.10 1.73
CA ALA A 168 -7.71 1.87 1.13
C ALA A 168 -9.23 1.75 1.23
N THR A 169 -9.81 2.12 2.39
CA THR A 169 -11.28 2.05 2.58
C THR A 169 -12.07 3.00 1.71
N ILE A 170 -11.47 4.11 1.26
CA ILE A 170 -12.15 5.12 0.41
C ILE A 170 -11.77 5.02 -1.07
N CYS A 171 -10.84 4.14 -1.43
CA CYS A 171 -10.36 4.00 -2.79
C CYS A 171 -11.47 3.47 -3.71
N PRO A 172 -11.93 4.25 -4.72
CA PRO A 172 -13.08 3.85 -5.54
C PRO A 172 -12.78 2.68 -6.49
N SER A 173 -11.51 2.34 -6.66
CA SER A 173 -11.06 1.27 -7.57
C SER A 173 -10.38 0.12 -6.86
N ASP A 174 -10.41 0.09 -5.52
CA ASP A 174 -9.75 -0.93 -4.70
C ASP A 174 -8.27 -1.16 -5.09
N ALA A 175 -7.61 -0.06 -5.49
CA ALA A 175 -6.23 -0.12 -5.97
C ALA A 175 -5.21 -0.28 -4.83
N ILE A 176 -5.61 -0.12 -3.55
CA ILE A 176 -4.71 -0.13 -2.41
C ILE A 176 -4.87 -1.44 -1.66
N ILE A 177 -3.83 -2.26 -1.69
CA ILE A 177 -3.86 -3.65 -1.22
C ILE A 177 -2.66 -3.90 -0.30
N ARG A 178 -2.80 -4.82 0.64
CA ARG A 178 -1.72 -5.31 1.49
C ARG A 178 -0.96 -6.43 0.81
N TYR A 179 0.35 -6.27 0.69
CA TYR A 179 1.25 -7.27 0.12
C TYR A 179 2.23 -7.78 1.17
N PRO A 180 2.64 -9.06 1.12
CA PRO A 180 3.74 -9.57 1.94
C PRO A 180 5.03 -8.79 1.66
N LEU A 181 5.88 -8.58 2.68
CA LEU A 181 7.17 -7.92 2.51
C LEU A 181 8.12 -8.61 1.51
N THR A 182 7.89 -9.90 1.26
CA THR A 182 8.63 -10.68 0.25
C THR A 182 8.23 -10.34 -1.19
N THR A 183 7.10 -9.67 -1.37
CA THR A 183 6.63 -9.26 -2.70
C THR A 183 7.42 -8.05 -3.17
N ALA A 184 7.80 -8.04 -4.44
CA ALA A 184 8.43 -6.88 -5.05
C ALA A 184 7.51 -5.65 -5.02
N TYR A 185 8.11 -4.47 -4.99
CA TYR A 185 7.36 -3.21 -5.07
C TYR A 185 6.64 -3.13 -6.42
N ASN A 186 5.34 -2.83 -6.41
CA ASN A 186 4.59 -2.66 -7.65
C ASN A 186 5.06 -1.39 -8.36
N LEU A 187 5.85 -1.60 -9.38
CA LEU A 187 6.30 -0.55 -10.29
C LEU A 187 5.40 -0.56 -11.52
N LYS A 188 5.35 0.58 -12.21
CA LYS A 188 4.74 0.67 -13.53
C LYS A 188 5.82 0.36 -14.56
N ASP A 189 5.64 -0.70 -15.31
CA ASP A 189 6.49 -1.12 -16.44
C ASP A 189 6.04 -0.42 -17.71
#